data_d8911b886729bc84b0a3d482d49e96af
#
_entry.id   d8911b886729bc84b0a3d482d49e96af
#
_cell.length_a   1.000
_cell.length_b   1.000
_cell.length_c   1.000
_cell.angle_alpha   90.00
_cell.angle_beta   90.00
_cell.angle_gamma   90.00
#
_symmetry.space_group_name_H-M   'P 1'
#
loop_
_entity.id
_entity.type
_entity.pdbx_description
1 polymer ?
#
loop_
_entity_poly.entity_id
_entity_poly.type
_entity_poly.pdbx_seq_one_letter_code
_entity_poly.pdbx_strand_id
1 'polypeptide(L)'
;EVKKMPATLGSLIYFNEDANLRNEAQHKAMEESRLGIPILFGYDVIHGFRTIYPISLAQACSWNPKLVEQACAVAAQEARMSGVDWTFSPMIDVARDGRWGRVAEGYGEDTYTNAVFCVASVKGYQGEDLSGNKKVAACLKHYIGYGASEAGRDYVYTEISNQTLWDTYIPPYEAGVKAGAATLMSSFNDISGTPGSANHYTMTEILKNRWKHDGFVVSDWAAVPQLIDQGHAANHKEAARLAFNSGLEMDMMGHCYDKH
;
A
#
# COMPACT_ATOMS: atom_id res chain seq x y z
N GLU A 1 -26.76 -7.81 -1.34
CA GLU A 1 -25.41 -8.02 -0.76
C GLU A 1 -25.13 -7.01 0.36
N VAL A 2 -25.36 -5.72 0.15
CA VAL A 2 -25.16 -4.66 1.17
C VAL A 2 -25.93 -4.95 2.47
N LYS A 3 -27.14 -5.49 2.40
CA LYS A 3 -27.93 -5.86 3.60
C LYS A 3 -27.22 -6.86 4.53
N LYS A 4 -26.36 -7.72 3.99
CA LYS A 4 -25.60 -8.71 4.77
C LYS A 4 -24.24 -8.17 5.28
N MET A 5 -23.81 -7.01 4.80
CA MET A 5 -22.55 -6.38 5.20
C MET A 5 -22.66 -5.90 6.65
N PRO A 6 -21.62 -6.09 7.49
CA PRO A 6 -21.58 -5.47 8.81
C PRO A 6 -21.55 -3.94 8.70
N ALA A 7 -22.37 -3.25 9.50
CA ALA A 7 -22.34 -1.77 9.55
C ALA A 7 -20.99 -1.22 10.08
N THR A 8 -20.22 -2.04 10.78
CA THR A 8 -18.91 -1.70 11.35
C THR A 8 -17.75 -1.95 10.40
N LEU A 9 -18.00 -2.23 9.10
CA LEU A 9 -16.95 -2.46 8.12
C LEU A 9 -16.16 -1.17 7.89
N GLY A 10 -14.83 -1.22 8.13
CA GLY A 10 -13.95 -0.05 8.01
C GLY A 10 -13.50 0.22 6.57
N SER A 11 -13.27 -0.85 5.79
CA SER A 11 -12.83 -0.73 4.40
C SER A 11 -13.38 -1.85 3.53
N LEU A 12 -13.43 -1.59 2.23
CA LEU A 12 -13.89 -2.56 1.23
C LEU A 12 -13.08 -2.38 -0.05
N ILE A 13 -12.56 -3.48 -0.60
CA ILE A 13 -11.99 -3.46 -1.94
C ILE A 13 -13.12 -3.24 -2.94
N TYR A 14 -12.91 -2.27 -3.82
CA TYR A 14 -13.89 -1.83 -4.78
C TYR A 14 -14.02 -2.81 -5.95
N PHE A 15 -15.18 -3.43 -6.13
CA PHE A 15 -15.45 -4.37 -7.23
C PHE A 15 -16.67 -4.00 -8.09
N ASN A 16 -17.40 -2.94 -7.74
CA ASN A 16 -18.63 -2.59 -8.41
C ASN A 16 -18.72 -1.09 -8.67
N GLU A 17 -19.02 -0.69 -9.91
CA GLU A 17 -19.17 0.70 -10.32
C GLU A 17 -20.54 1.30 -10.00
N ASP A 18 -21.51 0.54 -9.49
CA ASP A 18 -22.83 1.04 -9.14
C ASP A 18 -22.75 1.98 -7.93
N ALA A 19 -22.94 3.26 -8.19
CA ALA A 19 -22.94 4.30 -7.18
C ALA A 19 -24.05 4.12 -6.13
N ASN A 20 -25.20 3.54 -6.50
CA ASN A 20 -26.30 3.32 -5.56
C ASN A 20 -25.92 2.26 -4.52
N LEU A 21 -25.30 1.16 -4.94
CA LEU A 21 -24.83 0.13 -4.02
C LEU A 21 -23.79 0.67 -3.05
N ARG A 22 -22.86 1.53 -3.51
CA ARG A 22 -21.88 2.16 -2.64
C ARG A 22 -22.51 3.15 -1.68
N ASN A 23 -23.43 3.97 -2.15
CA ASN A 23 -24.16 4.90 -1.29
C ASN A 23 -24.98 4.14 -0.23
N GLU A 24 -25.65 3.04 -0.61
CA GLU A 24 -26.34 2.17 0.35
C GLU A 24 -25.39 1.61 1.41
N ALA A 25 -24.19 1.17 1.02
CA ALA A 25 -23.17 0.70 1.95
C ALA A 25 -22.68 1.83 2.89
N GLN A 26 -22.43 3.03 2.36
CA GLN A 26 -22.05 4.19 3.17
C GLN A 26 -23.15 4.62 4.15
N HIS A 27 -24.40 4.71 3.70
CA HIS A 27 -25.53 5.00 4.59
C HIS A 27 -25.62 3.99 5.73
N LYS A 28 -25.51 2.69 5.41
CA LYS A 28 -25.53 1.64 6.41
C LYS A 28 -24.39 1.80 7.44
N ALA A 29 -23.17 2.08 6.99
CA ALA A 29 -22.03 2.29 7.88
C ALA A 29 -22.22 3.52 8.78
N MET A 30 -22.71 4.62 8.23
CA MET A 30 -22.85 5.88 8.95
C MET A 30 -24.08 5.90 9.88
N GLU A 31 -25.18 5.27 9.50
CA GLU A 31 -26.45 5.35 10.23
C GLU A 31 -26.65 4.19 11.22
N GLU A 32 -26.14 2.99 10.91
CA GLU A 32 -26.35 1.80 11.72
C GLU A 32 -25.15 1.45 12.63
N SER A 33 -23.95 2.04 12.40
CA SER A 33 -22.79 1.76 13.26
C SER A 33 -22.73 2.72 14.45
N ARG A 34 -22.12 2.26 15.54
CA ARG A 34 -21.97 3.05 16.78
C ARG A 34 -21.19 4.36 16.58
N LEU A 35 -20.22 4.40 15.68
CA LEU A 35 -19.33 5.53 15.49
C LEU A 35 -19.70 6.39 14.27
N GLY A 36 -20.55 5.90 13.38
CA GLY A 36 -20.91 6.62 12.15
C GLY A 36 -19.73 6.89 11.21
N ILE A 37 -18.71 5.99 11.20
CA ILE A 37 -17.53 6.13 10.36
C ILE A 37 -17.83 5.55 8.97
N PRO A 38 -17.60 6.31 7.89
CA PRO A 38 -17.82 5.82 6.53
C PRO A 38 -16.79 4.75 6.14
N ILE A 39 -17.17 3.89 5.17
CA ILE A 39 -16.30 2.87 4.61
C ILE A 39 -15.25 3.53 3.72
N LEU A 40 -14.00 3.06 3.82
CA LEU A 40 -12.92 3.43 2.92
C LEU A 40 -12.89 2.46 1.74
N PHE A 41 -13.25 2.91 0.53
CA PHE A 41 -13.18 2.10 -0.69
C PHE A 41 -11.80 2.13 -1.31
N GLY A 42 -11.11 0.97 -1.31
CA GLY A 42 -9.76 0.80 -1.87
C GLY A 42 -9.75 0.11 -3.24
N TYR A 43 -8.84 0.50 -4.12
CA TYR A 43 -8.63 -0.13 -5.43
C TYR A 43 -7.21 0.08 -5.97
N ASP A 44 -6.72 -0.83 -6.83
CA ASP A 44 -5.46 -0.63 -7.54
C ASP A 44 -5.66 0.34 -8.72
N VAL A 45 -4.97 1.49 -8.67
CA VAL A 45 -4.97 2.50 -9.73
C VAL A 45 -3.53 2.78 -10.17
N ILE A 46 -2.75 1.70 -10.36
CA ILE A 46 -1.28 1.79 -10.45
C ILE A 46 -0.76 2.52 -11.70
N HIS A 47 -1.43 2.40 -12.83
CA HIS A 47 -1.09 3.15 -14.05
C HIS A 47 -2.34 3.63 -14.80
N GLY A 48 -3.34 4.08 -14.07
CA GLY A 48 -4.59 4.59 -14.59
C GLY A 48 -5.82 3.88 -14.03
N PHE A 49 -6.99 4.43 -14.28
CA PHE A 49 -8.28 3.86 -13.88
C PHE A 49 -9.16 3.59 -15.10
N ARG A 50 -9.79 4.60 -15.68
CA ARG A 50 -10.49 4.50 -16.99
C ARG A 50 -9.54 4.78 -18.14
N THR A 51 -8.72 5.81 -18.01
CA THR A 51 -7.62 6.10 -18.92
C THR A 51 -6.41 5.29 -18.48
N ILE A 52 -5.95 4.38 -19.36
CA ILE A 52 -4.80 3.53 -19.10
C ILE A 52 -3.54 4.21 -19.63
N TYR A 53 -2.59 4.44 -18.74
CA TYR A 53 -1.27 4.97 -19.04
C TYR A 53 -0.25 3.84 -19.23
N PRO A 54 0.93 4.10 -19.77
CA PRO A 54 2.03 3.14 -19.77
C PRO A 54 2.31 2.62 -18.35
N ILE A 55 2.79 1.38 -18.23
CA ILE A 55 3.20 0.79 -16.95
C ILE A 55 4.26 1.66 -16.27
N SER A 56 4.39 1.58 -14.95
CA SER A 56 5.27 2.45 -14.16
C SER A 56 6.71 2.43 -14.64
N LEU A 57 7.25 1.26 -15.02
CA LEU A 57 8.58 1.14 -15.59
C LEU A 57 8.74 1.95 -16.90
N ALA A 58 7.74 1.89 -17.78
CA ALA A 58 7.76 2.69 -19.01
C ALA A 58 7.56 4.19 -18.74
N GLN A 59 6.79 4.55 -17.72
CA GLN A 59 6.67 5.95 -17.27
C GLN A 59 8.03 6.48 -16.76
N ALA A 60 8.79 5.66 -16.03
CA ALA A 60 10.14 6.02 -15.58
C ALA A 60 11.09 6.32 -16.74
N CYS A 61 10.97 5.61 -17.87
CA CYS A 61 11.75 5.84 -19.08
C CYS A 61 11.52 7.22 -19.72
N SER A 62 10.45 7.92 -19.33
CA SER A 62 10.23 9.30 -19.78
C SER A 62 11.21 10.31 -19.17
N TRP A 63 11.84 9.96 -18.05
CA TRP A 63 12.67 10.86 -17.23
C TRP A 63 11.95 12.17 -16.84
N ASN A 64 10.64 12.14 -16.83
CA ASN A 64 9.81 13.32 -16.57
C ASN A 64 8.78 13.05 -15.44
N PRO A 65 9.17 13.25 -14.18
CA PRO A 65 8.27 13.04 -13.04
C PRO A 65 6.99 13.86 -13.11
N LYS A 66 7.02 15.04 -13.75
CA LYS A 66 5.84 15.90 -13.88
C LYS A 66 4.75 15.26 -14.75
N LEU A 67 5.12 14.51 -15.77
CA LEU A 67 4.14 13.75 -16.58
C LEU A 67 3.48 12.65 -15.73
N VAL A 68 4.23 11.99 -14.86
CA VAL A 68 3.68 10.97 -13.95
C VAL A 68 2.75 11.60 -12.92
N GLU A 69 3.12 12.74 -12.34
CA GLU A 69 2.24 13.51 -11.45
C GLU A 69 0.90 13.83 -12.14
N GLN A 70 0.95 14.31 -13.39
CA GLN A 70 -0.26 14.63 -14.17
C GLN A 70 -1.09 13.37 -14.47
N ALA A 71 -0.47 12.27 -14.86
CA ALA A 71 -1.14 10.99 -15.11
C ALA A 71 -1.83 10.46 -13.85
N CYS A 72 -1.14 10.49 -12.71
CA CYS A 72 -1.71 10.11 -11.42
C CYS A 72 -2.86 11.03 -11.00
N ALA A 73 -2.78 12.35 -11.30
CA ALA A 73 -3.86 13.28 -10.99
C ALA A 73 -5.13 13.01 -11.81
N VAL A 74 -4.99 12.64 -13.09
CA VAL A 74 -6.14 12.22 -13.91
C VAL A 74 -6.72 10.90 -13.39
N ALA A 75 -5.87 9.93 -13.14
CA ALA A 75 -6.28 8.63 -12.60
C ALA A 75 -7.00 8.77 -11.25
N ALA A 76 -6.50 9.64 -10.36
CA ALA A 76 -7.14 9.95 -9.08
C ALA A 76 -8.53 10.57 -9.27
N GLN A 77 -8.67 11.52 -10.20
CA GLN A 77 -9.96 12.14 -10.48
C GLN A 77 -10.97 11.11 -11.01
N GLU A 78 -10.57 10.27 -11.97
CA GLU A 78 -11.42 9.21 -12.51
C GLU A 78 -11.85 8.22 -11.43
N ALA A 79 -10.90 7.76 -10.61
CA ALA A 79 -11.14 6.82 -9.53
C ALA A 79 -12.07 7.44 -8.46
N ARG A 80 -11.80 8.67 -8.02
CA ARG A 80 -12.62 9.37 -7.01
C ARG A 80 -14.04 9.59 -7.48
N MET A 81 -14.24 10.01 -8.72
CA MET A 81 -15.58 10.17 -9.31
C MET A 81 -16.32 8.84 -9.45
N SER A 82 -15.62 7.73 -9.48
CA SER A 82 -16.20 6.37 -9.45
C SER A 82 -16.39 5.84 -8.02
N GLY A 83 -16.02 6.63 -6.98
CA GLY A 83 -16.21 6.30 -5.57
C GLY A 83 -15.07 5.53 -4.92
N VAL A 84 -13.88 5.53 -5.51
CA VAL A 84 -12.65 5.07 -4.87
C VAL A 84 -12.12 6.18 -3.99
N ASP A 85 -11.77 5.86 -2.74
CA ASP A 85 -11.22 6.80 -1.76
C ASP A 85 -9.71 6.62 -1.58
N TRP A 86 -9.20 5.42 -1.85
CA TRP A 86 -7.88 4.95 -1.52
C TRP A 86 -7.31 4.08 -2.64
N THR A 87 -6.12 4.39 -3.12
CA THR A 87 -5.42 3.56 -4.12
C THR A 87 -4.28 2.78 -3.49
N PHE A 88 -4.07 1.52 -3.94
CA PHE A 88 -2.91 0.70 -3.57
C PHE A 88 -1.70 1.03 -4.45
N SER A 89 -1.31 2.30 -4.49
CA SER A 89 -0.34 2.89 -5.40
C SER A 89 0.29 4.14 -4.78
N PRO A 90 1.56 4.46 -5.09
CA PRO A 90 2.46 3.84 -6.06
C PRO A 90 3.20 2.61 -5.51
N MET A 91 3.62 1.73 -6.43
CA MET A 91 4.61 0.69 -6.15
C MET A 91 6.01 1.27 -6.36
N ILE A 92 6.84 1.23 -5.32
CA ILE A 92 8.16 1.89 -5.28
C ILE A 92 9.28 0.95 -4.81
N ASP A 93 9.07 -0.34 -5.03
CA ASP A 93 10.10 -1.34 -4.77
C ASP A 93 11.29 -1.13 -5.70
N VAL A 94 12.48 -1.01 -5.13
CA VAL A 94 13.72 -0.96 -5.92
C VAL A 94 14.02 -2.37 -6.41
N ALA A 95 13.76 -2.62 -7.69
CA ALA A 95 13.84 -3.95 -8.31
C ALA A 95 15.17 -4.10 -9.05
N ARG A 96 16.17 -4.73 -8.42
CA ARG A 96 17.52 -4.90 -8.98
C ARG A 96 17.72 -6.18 -9.78
N ASP A 97 16.83 -7.16 -9.62
CA ASP A 97 16.84 -8.42 -10.37
C ASP A 97 15.73 -8.42 -11.42
N GLY A 98 16.10 -8.35 -12.70
CA GLY A 98 15.15 -8.31 -13.82
C GLY A 98 14.31 -9.58 -13.98
N ARG A 99 14.61 -10.65 -13.24
CA ARG A 99 13.82 -11.89 -13.23
C ARG A 99 12.57 -11.76 -12.35
N TRP A 100 12.53 -10.79 -11.44
CA TRP A 100 11.36 -10.58 -10.59
C TRP A 100 10.14 -10.15 -11.42
N GLY A 101 9.05 -10.90 -11.33
CA GLY A 101 7.87 -10.71 -12.17
C GLY A 101 7.15 -9.38 -11.99
N ARG A 102 7.41 -8.66 -10.89
CA ARG A 102 6.77 -7.38 -10.57
C ARG A 102 7.62 -6.14 -10.92
N VAL A 103 8.74 -6.32 -11.61
CA VAL A 103 9.59 -5.18 -12.08
C VAL A 103 8.76 -4.17 -12.88
N ALA A 104 7.78 -4.62 -13.65
CA ALA A 104 6.91 -3.77 -14.47
C ALA A 104 6.06 -2.77 -13.69
N GLU A 105 5.76 -3.06 -12.41
CA GLU A 105 4.90 -2.23 -11.57
C GLU A 105 5.64 -1.02 -10.97
N GLY A 106 6.96 -1.10 -10.81
CA GLY A 106 7.79 -0.06 -10.17
C GLY A 106 8.53 0.83 -11.15
N TYR A 107 9.36 1.71 -10.63
CA TYR A 107 10.12 2.69 -11.41
C TYR A 107 11.57 2.27 -11.71
N GLY A 108 11.89 0.97 -11.53
CA GLY A 108 13.17 0.39 -11.91
C GLY A 108 14.11 0.09 -10.74
N GLU A 109 15.41 0.01 -11.04
CA GLU A 109 16.44 -0.48 -10.13
C GLU A 109 17.17 0.60 -9.32
N ASP A 110 16.92 1.86 -9.63
CA ASP A 110 17.62 3.00 -9.03
C ASP A 110 16.83 3.62 -7.89
N THR A 111 17.49 3.79 -6.75
CA THR A 111 16.90 4.33 -5.52
C THR A 111 16.38 5.76 -5.69
N TYR A 112 17.18 6.63 -6.34
CA TYR A 112 16.82 8.03 -6.53
C TYR A 112 15.66 8.17 -7.50
N THR A 113 15.67 7.43 -8.59
CA THR A 113 14.56 7.39 -9.57
C THR A 113 13.26 6.98 -8.88
N ASN A 114 13.27 5.88 -8.11
CA ASN A 114 12.08 5.47 -7.35
C ASN A 114 11.61 6.56 -6.37
N ALA A 115 12.52 7.24 -5.69
CA ALA A 115 12.16 8.32 -4.76
C ALA A 115 11.49 9.51 -5.49
N VAL A 116 12.05 9.95 -6.61
CA VAL A 116 11.53 11.10 -7.38
C VAL A 116 10.15 10.79 -7.97
N PHE A 117 9.99 9.60 -8.58
CA PHE A 117 8.70 9.20 -9.14
C PHE A 117 7.66 8.86 -8.06
N CYS A 118 8.09 8.38 -6.90
CA CYS A 118 7.23 8.23 -5.72
C CYS A 118 6.60 9.57 -5.32
N VAL A 119 7.43 10.60 -5.14
CA VAL A 119 6.95 11.95 -4.77
C VAL A 119 5.97 12.49 -5.80
N ALA A 120 6.28 12.32 -7.10
CA ALA A 120 5.41 12.75 -8.19
C ALA A 120 4.05 12.02 -8.14
N SER A 121 4.06 10.72 -7.90
CA SER A 121 2.84 9.91 -7.81
C SER A 121 1.98 10.27 -6.61
N VAL A 122 2.59 10.43 -5.42
CA VAL A 122 1.86 10.86 -4.22
C VAL A 122 1.20 12.22 -4.44
N LYS A 123 1.94 13.19 -4.98
CA LYS A 123 1.39 14.52 -5.32
C LYS A 123 0.27 14.44 -6.35
N GLY A 124 0.39 13.58 -7.35
CA GLY A 124 -0.64 13.36 -8.34
C GLY A 124 -1.93 12.81 -7.73
N TYR A 125 -1.83 11.71 -6.98
CA TYR A 125 -2.98 11.06 -6.36
C TYR A 125 -3.63 11.92 -5.29
N GLN A 126 -2.87 12.53 -4.41
CA GLN A 126 -3.38 13.24 -3.24
C GLN A 126 -3.51 14.75 -3.42
N GLY A 127 -2.70 15.36 -4.29
CA GLY A 127 -2.58 16.81 -4.34
C GLY A 127 -2.03 17.37 -3.03
N GLU A 128 -2.41 18.60 -2.73
CA GLU A 128 -2.05 19.26 -1.46
C GLU A 128 -3.09 19.02 -0.36
N ASP A 129 -4.30 18.60 -0.73
CA ASP A 129 -5.41 18.38 0.19
C ASP A 129 -6.30 17.23 -0.29
N LEU A 130 -6.50 16.23 0.58
CA LEU A 130 -7.37 15.08 0.36
C LEU A 130 -8.87 15.37 0.54
N SER A 131 -9.25 16.52 1.08
CA SER A 131 -10.66 16.89 1.28
C SER A 131 -11.41 17.12 -0.04
N GLY A 132 -10.70 17.26 -1.15
CA GLY A 132 -11.26 17.49 -2.47
C GLY A 132 -11.88 16.24 -3.12
N ASN A 133 -12.87 16.45 -3.98
CA ASN A 133 -13.57 15.38 -4.71
C ASN A 133 -12.83 14.83 -5.96
N LYS A 134 -11.54 15.14 -6.12
CA LYS A 134 -10.72 14.75 -7.27
C LYS A 134 -9.46 13.98 -6.86
N LYS A 135 -9.35 13.61 -5.59
CA LYS A 135 -8.15 13.04 -5.01
C LYS A 135 -8.47 11.73 -4.28
N VAL A 136 -7.48 10.86 -4.23
CA VAL A 136 -7.53 9.59 -3.50
C VAL A 136 -6.30 9.47 -2.61
N ALA A 137 -6.43 8.81 -1.47
CA ALA A 137 -5.31 8.51 -0.61
C ALA A 137 -4.33 7.57 -1.32
N ALA A 138 -3.03 7.86 -1.26
CA ALA A 138 -1.99 7.01 -1.80
C ALA A 138 -1.54 5.95 -0.79
N CYS A 139 -1.01 4.84 -1.28
CA CYS A 139 -0.47 3.76 -0.48
C CYS A 139 0.90 3.35 -1.05
N LEU A 140 1.96 3.62 -0.32
CA LEU A 140 3.30 3.22 -0.73
C LEU A 140 3.48 1.72 -0.54
N LYS A 141 3.81 1.00 -1.59
CA LYS A 141 3.98 -0.46 -1.53
C LYS A 141 5.24 -0.94 -2.25
N HIS A 142 5.80 -2.04 -1.80
CA HIS A 142 5.48 -2.86 -0.63
C HIS A 142 6.56 -2.66 0.44
N TYR A 143 6.19 -2.17 1.56
CA TYR A 143 7.11 -1.76 2.62
C TYR A 143 7.58 -2.97 3.43
N ILE A 144 8.83 -3.43 3.28
CA ILE A 144 9.95 -2.85 2.54
C ILE A 144 10.86 -3.97 2.02
N GLY A 145 11.56 -3.68 0.90
CA GLY A 145 12.60 -4.56 0.39
C GLY A 145 12.12 -5.70 -0.51
N TYR A 146 10.86 -5.70 -0.93
CA TYR A 146 10.27 -6.80 -1.72
C TYR A 146 10.98 -7.02 -3.07
N GLY A 147 11.49 -5.96 -3.70
CA GLY A 147 12.27 -6.04 -4.93
C GLY A 147 13.65 -6.68 -4.78
N ALA A 148 14.08 -7.00 -3.56
CA ALA A 148 15.33 -7.71 -3.27
C ALA A 148 15.16 -9.22 -3.14
N SER A 149 13.99 -9.77 -3.44
CA SER A 149 13.67 -11.19 -3.30
C SER A 149 14.69 -12.09 -3.98
N GLU A 150 15.15 -13.13 -3.27
CA GLU A 150 16.20 -14.02 -3.72
C GLU A 150 15.90 -14.67 -5.08
N ALA A 151 16.86 -14.55 -6.00
CA ALA A 151 16.79 -15.04 -7.38
C ALA A 151 15.62 -14.48 -8.19
N GLY A 152 15.05 -13.32 -7.81
CA GLY A 152 13.89 -12.71 -8.44
C GLY A 152 12.59 -13.50 -8.26
N ARG A 153 12.54 -14.44 -7.32
CA ARG A 153 11.32 -15.21 -7.03
C ARG A 153 10.36 -14.39 -6.17
N ASP A 154 9.08 -14.66 -6.33
CA ASP A 154 8.05 -14.01 -5.54
C ASP A 154 7.81 -14.74 -4.20
N TYR A 155 7.33 -14.05 -3.19
CA TYR A 155 7.01 -14.59 -1.84
C TYR A 155 8.16 -15.27 -1.12
N VAL A 156 9.40 -14.91 -1.41
CA VAL A 156 10.58 -15.48 -0.76
C VAL A 156 11.27 -14.46 0.14
N TYR A 157 12.20 -14.95 0.96
CA TYR A 157 13.00 -14.14 1.86
C TYR A 157 13.94 -13.17 1.11
N THR A 158 14.41 -12.16 1.84
CA THR A 158 15.44 -11.23 1.36
C THR A 158 16.58 -11.15 2.37
N GLU A 159 17.80 -11.21 1.86
CA GLU A 159 19.01 -10.98 2.65
C GLU A 159 19.48 -9.54 2.42
N ILE A 160 19.06 -8.64 3.29
CA ILE A 160 19.37 -7.22 3.19
C ILE A 160 20.15 -6.79 4.42
N SER A 161 21.43 -6.44 4.24
CA SER A 161 22.21 -5.85 5.33
C SER A 161 21.56 -4.53 5.77
N ASN A 162 21.80 -4.14 7.03
CA ASN A 162 21.28 -2.86 7.53
C ASN A 162 21.77 -1.68 6.71
N GLN A 163 23.02 -1.70 6.26
CA GLN A 163 23.57 -0.66 5.37
C GLN A 163 22.80 -0.62 4.04
N THR A 164 22.61 -1.75 3.38
CA THR A 164 21.87 -1.82 2.11
C THR A 164 20.43 -1.38 2.27
N LEU A 165 19.79 -1.72 3.40
CA LEU A 165 18.44 -1.28 3.72
C LEU A 165 18.36 0.25 3.73
N TRP A 166 19.29 0.91 4.43
CA TRP A 166 19.32 2.37 4.56
C TRP A 166 19.78 3.09 3.29
N ASP A 167 20.71 2.52 2.54
CA ASP A 167 21.25 3.15 1.33
C ASP A 167 20.37 2.95 0.10
N THR A 168 19.59 1.86 0.05
CA THR A 168 18.87 1.45 -1.17
C THR A 168 17.37 1.44 -1.01
N TYR A 169 16.83 0.76 0.01
CA TYR A 169 15.39 0.47 0.07
C TYR A 169 14.60 1.50 0.87
N ILE A 170 15.18 2.11 1.88
CA ILE A 170 14.53 3.11 2.72
C ILE A 170 14.26 4.45 2.00
N PRO A 171 15.19 5.03 1.20
CA PRO A 171 15.02 6.39 0.73
C PRO A 171 13.78 6.67 -0.11
N PRO A 172 13.28 5.77 -1.00
CA PRO A 172 12.03 5.99 -1.71
C PRO A 172 10.81 6.13 -0.78
N TYR A 173 10.74 5.30 0.27
CA TYR A 173 9.65 5.35 1.25
C TYR A 173 9.73 6.61 2.12
N GLU A 174 10.93 6.98 2.57
CA GLU A 174 11.11 8.23 3.32
C GLU A 174 10.68 9.45 2.49
N ALA A 175 11.03 9.47 1.20
CA ALA A 175 10.62 10.52 0.28
C ALA A 175 9.09 10.57 0.12
N GLY A 176 8.42 9.42 -0.02
CA GLY A 176 6.97 9.31 -0.12
C GLY A 176 6.25 9.74 1.16
N VAL A 177 6.75 9.35 2.33
CA VAL A 177 6.22 9.80 3.63
C VAL A 177 6.38 11.32 3.78
N LYS A 178 7.54 11.87 3.45
CA LYS A 178 7.77 13.34 3.45
C LYS A 178 6.89 14.08 2.45
N ALA A 179 6.48 13.43 1.37
CA ALA A 179 5.53 13.97 0.40
C ALA A 179 4.06 13.88 0.89
N GLY A 180 3.83 13.32 2.06
CA GLY A 180 2.52 13.23 2.69
C GLY A 180 1.71 11.99 2.32
N ALA A 181 2.32 10.89 1.87
CA ALA A 181 1.59 9.66 1.59
C ALA A 181 0.73 9.23 2.78
N ALA A 182 -0.56 9.00 2.53
CA ALA A 182 -1.52 8.73 3.59
C ALA A 182 -1.35 7.34 4.23
N THR A 183 -0.92 6.35 3.46
CA THR A 183 -0.83 4.95 3.92
C THR A 183 0.37 4.23 3.32
N LEU A 184 0.74 3.10 3.94
CA LEU A 184 1.70 2.15 3.40
C LEU A 184 1.10 0.74 3.41
N MET A 185 1.64 -0.14 2.56
CA MET A 185 1.30 -1.57 2.53
C MET A 185 2.55 -2.37 2.86
N SER A 186 2.47 -3.27 3.86
CA SER A 186 3.59 -4.13 4.23
C SER A 186 3.88 -5.16 3.13
N SER A 187 5.15 -5.53 3.01
CA SER A 187 5.61 -6.49 2.00
C SER A 187 5.38 -7.96 2.41
N PHE A 188 5.40 -8.86 1.42
CA PHE A 188 5.30 -10.31 1.64
C PHE A 188 6.59 -10.95 2.14
N ASN A 189 7.74 -10.40 1.74
CA ASN A 189 9.04 -10.95 2.09
C ASN A 189 9.37 -10.76 3.57
N ASP A 190 10.36 -11.49 4.03
CA ASP A 190 11.07 -11.14 5.25
C ASP A 190 12.34 -10.32 4.95
N ILE A 191 12.87 -9.68 5.95
CA ILE A 191 14.18 -9.04 5.92
C ILE A 191 15.05 -9.77 6.94
N SER A 192 16.02 -10.53 6.46
CA SER A 192 16.95 -11.27 7.31
C SER A 192 16.22 -12.07 8.41
N GLY A 193 15.18 -12.80 8.01
CA GLY A 193 14.38 -13.67 8.88
C GLY A 193 13.23 -12.99 9.64
N THR A 194 12.98 -11.69 9.46
CA THR A 194 11.83 -11.02 10.08
C THR A 194 10.82 -10.63 9.01
N PRO A 195 9.63 -11.25 8.96
CA PRO A 195 8.60 -10.93 7.97
C PRO A 195 8.18 -9.46 7.97
N GLY A 196 7.98 -8.87 6.79
CA GLY A 196 7.61 -7.47 6.64
C GLY A 196 6.36 -7.10 7.44
N SER A 197 5.35 -7.97 7.46
CA SER A 197 4.11 -7.77 8.22
C SER A 197 4.25 -7.93 9.75
N ALA A 198 5.42 -8.36 10.25
CA ALA A 198 5.70 -8.48 11.68
C ALA A 198 7.02 -7.77 12.07
N ASN A 199 7.49 -6.85 11.24
CA ASN A 199 8.77 -6.17 11.45
C ASN A 199 8.58 -4.87 12.25
N HIS A 200 8.68 -4.96 13.57
CA HIS A 200 8.59 -3.83 14.48
C HIS A 200 9.63 -2.72 14.17
N TYR A 201 10.85 -3.11 13.76
CA TYR A 201 11.91 -2.14 13.46
C TYR A 201 11.50 -1.22 12.30
N THR A 202 11.04 -1.79 11.19
CA THR A 202 10.65 -0.98 10.03
C THR A 202 9.34 -0.22 10.26
N MET A 203 8.31 -0.86 10.79
CA MET A 203 6.98 -0.24 10.94
C MET A 203 6.89 0.72 12.13
N THR A 204 7.44 0.35 13.28
CA THR A 204 7.34 1.19 14.48
C THR A 204 8.54 2.12 14.64
N GLU A 205 9.78 1.57 14.65
CA GLU A 205 10.94 2.40 14.95
C GLU A 205 11.25 3.40 13.83
N ILE A 206 11.22 2.95 12.58
CA ILE A 206 11.52 3.81 11.43
C ILE A 206 10.28 4.64 11.05
N LEU A 207 9.20 3.98 10.66
CA LEU A 207 8.05 4.65 10.05
C LEU A 207 7.34 5.58 11.06
N LYS A 208 6.95 5.04 12.22
CA LYS A 208 6.15 5.80 13.20
C LYS A 208 7.01 6.67 14.12
N ASN A 209 8.07 6.12 14.69
CA ASN A 209 8.86 6.85 15.68
C ASN A 209 9.82 7.85 15.04
N ARG A 210 10.54 7.47 13.97
CA ARG A 210 11.54 8.34 13.34
C ARG A 210 10.92 9.28 12.32
N TRP A 211 10.09 8.78 11.40
CA TRP A 211 9.47 9.61 10.35
C TRP A 211 8.17 10.27 10.78
N LYS A 212 7.60 9.86 11.92
CA LYS A 212 6.34 10.43 12.44
C LYS A 212 5.18 10.29 11.49
N HIS A 213 5.15 9.17 10.74
CA HIS A 213 4.01 8.88 9.89
C HIS A 213 2.75 8.70 10.76
N ASP A 214 1.72 9.47 10.46
CA ASP A 214 0.46 9.53 11.21
C ASP A 214 -0.70 8.79 10.53
N GLY A 215 -0.45 8.23 9.34
CA GLY A 215 -1.38 7.32 8.66
C GLY A 215 -1.30 5.89 9.19
N PHE A 216 -1.86 4.94 8.44
CA PHE A 216 -1.86 3.53 8.83
C PHE A 216 -1.09 2.64 7.83
N VAL A 217 -0.70 1.46 8.32
CA VAL A 217 -0.11 0.39 7.50
C VAL A 217 -1.16 -0.71 7.33
N VAL A 218 -1.42 -1.08 6.08
CA VAL A 218 -2.23 -2.25 5.72
C VAL A 218 -1.30 -3.41 5.34
N SER A 219 -1.69 -4.65 5.61
CA SER A 219 -0.98 -5.81 5.06
C SER A 219 -1.19 -5.90 3.56
N ASP A 220 -0.29 -6.56 2.85
CA ASP A 220 -0.61 -7.08 1.53
C ASP A 220 -1.63 -8.23 1.64
N TRP A 221 -2.15 -8.70 0.51
CA TRP A 221 -3.21 -9.70 0.42
C TRP A 221 -2.88 -10.96 1.21
N ALA A 222 -3.64 -11.21 2.26
CA ALA A 222 -3.46 -12.33 3.17
C ALA A 222 -2.02 -12.49 3.71
N ALA A 223 -1.25 -11.39 3.86
CA ALA A 223 0.13 -11.48 4.32
C ALA A 223 0.25 -11.78 5.82
N VAL A 224 -0.75 -11.43 6.63
CA VAL A 224 -0.72 -11.77 8.06
C VAL A 224 -0.76 -13.27 8.31
N PRO A 225 -1.68 -14.08 7.73
CA PRO A 225 -1.63 -15.54 7.89
C PRO A 225 -0.36 -16.18 7.32
N GLN A 226 0.33 -15.58 6.34
CA GLN A 226 1.60 -16.09 5.82
C GLN A 226 2.73 -16.13 6.88
N LEU A 227 2.61 -15.41 7.99
CA LEU A 227 3.53 -15.53 9.12
C LEU A 227 3.62 -16.96 9.66
N ILE A 228 2.57 -17.77 9.46
CA ILE A 228 2.57 -19.19 9.83
C ILE A 228 3.44 -19.99 8.87
N ASP A 229 3.26 -19.80 7.56
CA ASP A 229 4.02 -20.47 6.51
C ASP A 229 5.51 -20.07 6.55
N GLN A 230 5.78 -18.85 6.96
CA GLN A 230 7.14 -18.33 7.19
C GLN A 230 7.78 -18.84 8.49
N GLY A 231 7.06 -19.67 9.28
CA GLY A 231 7.56 -20.23 10.54
C GLY A 231 7.68 -19.20 11.68
N HIS A 232 7.05 -18.03 11.55
CA HIS A 232 7.13 -16.93 12.50
C HIS A 232 5.99 -16.94 13.53
N ALA A 233 4.87 -17.56 13.20
CA ALA A 233 3.72 -17.72 14.08
C ALA A 233 3.21 -19.17 14.06
N ALA A 234 2.72 -19.67 15.19
CA ALA A 234 2.18 -21.02 15.30
C ALA A 234 0.72 -21.13 14.80
N ASN A 235 -0.03 -20.02 14.78
CA ASN A 235 -1.44 -19.98 14.40
C ASN A 235 -1.90 -18.55 14.10
N HIS A 236 -3.11 -18.38 13.57
CA HIS A 236 -3.68 -17.09 13.20
C HIS A 236 -3.75 -16.07 14.35
N LYS A 237 -4.06 -16.52 15.57
CA LYS A 237 -4.08 -15.65 16.75
C LYS A 237 -2.70 -15.07 17.07
N GLU A 238 -1.67 -15.90 16.98
CA GLU A 238 -0.31 -15.43 17.18
C GLU A 238 0.14 -14.53 16.04
N ALA A 239 -0.18 -14.87 14.80
CA ALA A 239 0.09 -14.03 13.64
C ALA A 239 -0.56 -12.63 13.80
N ALA A 240 -1.83 -12.57 14.18
CA ALA A 240 -2.51 -11.31 14.47
C ALA A 240 -1.79 -10.51 15.56
N ARG A 241 -1.44 -11.14 16.67
CA ARG A 241 -0.74 -10.48 17.79
C ARG A 241 0.64 -9.93 17.37
N LEU A 242 1.41 -10.69 16.61
CA LEU A 242 2.74 -10.27 16.15
C LEU A 242 2.64 -9.11 15.17
N ALA A 243 1.76 -9.21 14.18
CA ALA A 243 1.55 -8.16 13.19
C ALA A 243 1.04 -6.85 13.84
N PHE A 244 0.02 -6.92 14.68
CA PHE A 244 -0.54 -5.75 15.36
C PHE A 244 0.50 -5.07 16.27
N ASN A 245 1.22 -5.83 17.08
CA ASN A 245 2.26 -5.29 17.97
C ASN A 245 3.46 -4.72 17.21
N SER A 246 3.65 -5.10 15.96
CA SER A 246 4.71 -4.53 15.10
C SER A 246 4.30 -3.21 14.44
N GLY A 247 3.03 -2.82 14.55
CA GLY A 247 2.53 -1.56 14.00
C GLY A 247 1.74 -1.70 12.71
N LEU A 248 1.25 -2.89 12.39
CA LEU A 248 0.33 -3.14 11.28
C LEU A 248 -1.12 -2.93 11.76
N GLU A 249 -1.82 -1.94 11.23
CA GLU A 249 -3.15 -1.57 11.71
C GLU A 249 -4.29 -2.27 10.96
N MET A 250 -4.08 -2.71 9.73
CA MET A 250 -5.14 -3.30 8.91
C MET A 250 -4.68 -4.61 8.27
N ASP A 251 -5.48 -5.67 8.41
CA ASP A 251 -5.27 -6.98 7.79
C ASP A 251 -6.09 -7.11 6.51
N MET A 252 -5.44 -7.08 5.34
CA MET A 252 -6.11 -7.24 4.05
C MET A 252 -6.38 -8.71 3.76
N MET A 253 -7.66 -9.10 3.80
CA MET A 253 -8.15 -10.43 3.43
C MET A 253 -7.60 -11.62 4.24
N GLY A 254 -6.81 -11.35 5.28
CA GLY A 254 -6.21 -12.40 6.11
C GLY A 254 -7.17 -12.98 7.15
N HIS A 255 -8.18 -12.21 7.53
CA HIS A 255 -9.16 -12.57 8.58
C HIS A 255 -8.53 -12.93 9.93
N CYS A 256 -7.33 -12.44 10.20
CA CYS A 256 -6.67 -12.67 11.49
C CYS A 256 -7.16 -11.69 12.56
N TYR A 257 -7.43 -10.44 12.17
CA TYR A 257 -7.85 -9.39 13.12
C TYR A 257 -9.33 -9.45 13.47
N ASP A 258 -10.18 -9.87 12.55
CA ASP A 258 -11.63 -9.94 12.78
C ASP A 258 -12.08 -11.22 13.52
N LYS A 259 -11.21 -12.24 13.57
CA LYS A 259 -11.52 -13.53 14.21
C LYS A 259 -10.79 -13.77 15.53
N HIS A 260 -9.77 -12.96 15.84
CA HIS A 260 -8.89 -13.14 17.00
C HIS A 260 -8.56 -11.84 17.69
#